data_366585dd59e1bad929ef4709c9424db5
#
_entry.id   366585dd59e1bad929ef4709c9424db5
#
_cell.length_a   1.000
_cell.length_b   1.000
_cell.length_c   1.000
_cell.angle_alpha   90.00
_cell.angle_beta   90.00
_cell.angle_gamma   90.00
#
_symmetry.space_group_name_H-M   'P 1'
#
loop_
_entity.id
_entity.type
_entity.pdbx_description
1 polymer ?
#
loop_
_entity_poly.entity_id
_entity_poly.type
_entity_poly.pdbx_seq_one_letter_code
_entity_poly.pdbx_strand_id
1 'polypeptide(L)'
;MVATDLFARRATLSRSLRLLGQFRFEQTDPDRFYGALAADTAALVGDLWTGTTGTTPAGVRVLDVGGGPGYFATAFTDAGMRYLGVEPDPREMHAAAPRAHRLTGSFVRASGMRLPFADGSVDVCLSSNVAEHVPEPWRLGEEMLRVTRPGGLAILSYTVWLGPFGGHEMGLTHYLGGHRAADRYTRRHGHRPKNDYGSSLFAVSVAAGLDWARGTGALVAAFPRYHPRWAWGLVKLPGLREFAVSNLVLVLRPS
;
A
#
# COMPACT_ATOMS: atom_id res chain seq x y z
N MET A 1 -10.13 -20.05 11.59
CA MET A 1 -8.80 -19.43 11.52
C MET A 1 -9.01 -17.95 11.26
N VAL A 2 -8.39 -17.06 12.03
CA VAL A 2 -8.55 -15.62 11.81
C VAL A 2 -7.83 -15.24 10.50
N ALA A 3 -8.42 -14.37 9.68
CA ALA A 3 -7.89 -13.97 8.35
C ALA A 3 -6.39 -13.60 8.35
N THR A 4 -5.88 -13.12 9.47
CA THR A 4 -4.48 -12.67 9.61
C THR A 4 -3.53 -13.70 10.20
N ASP A 5 -3.99 -14.88 10.63
CA ASP A 5 -3.16 -15.81 11.40
C ASP A 5 -1.91 -16.28 10.66
N LEU A 6 -2.01 -16.55 9.35
CA LEU A 6 -0.87 -16.98 8.54
C LEU A 6 0.16 -15.86 8.41
N PHE A 7 -0.27 -14.67 8.05
CA PHE A 7 0.63 -13.52 7.93
C PHE A 7 1.22 -13.11 9.29
N ALA A 8 0.45 -13.23 10.37
CA ALA A 8 0.92 -12.93 11.72
C ALA A 8 2.13 -13.78 12.15
N ARG A 9 2.24 -15.02 11.65
CA ARG A 9 3.42 -15.88 11.87
C ARG A 9 4.67 -15.35 11.17
N ARG A 10 4.51 -14.65 10.01
CA ARG A 10 5.60 -14.00 9.29
C ARG A 10 5.97 -12.64 9.87
N ALA A 11 5.09 -11.98 10.62
CA ALA A 11 5.29 -10.67 11.21
C ALA A 11 6.25 -10.74 12.42
N THR A 12 7.50 -11.10 12.16
CA THR A 12 8.59 -11.24 13.13
C THR A 12 9.42 -9.96 13.22
N LEU A 13 10.18 -9.80 14.31
CA LEU A 13 11.11 -8.68 14.46
C LEU A 13 12.19 -8.70 13.37
N SER A 14 12.72 -9.87 13.02
CA SER A 14 13.74 -10.01 11.96
C SER A 14 13.21 -9.59 10.59
N ARG A 15 11.95 -9.92 10.25
CA ARG A 15 11.30 -9.41 9.04
C ARG A 15 11.18 -7.88 9.09
N SER A 16 10.73 -7.33 10.21
CA SER A 16 10.60 -5.88 10.39
C SER A 16 11.91 -5.16 10.19
N LEU A 17 12.98 -5.60 10.83
CA LEU A 17 14.31 -5.00 10.70
C LEU A 17 14.86 -5.14 9.27
N ARG A 18 14.64 -6.29 8.62
CA ARG A 18 15.06 -6.50 7.23
C ARG A 18 14.35 -5.53 6.29
N LEU A 19 13.02 -5.38 6.38
CA LEU A 19 12.26 -4.47 5.52
C LEU A 19 12.61 -3.01 5.78
N LEU A 20 12.67 -2.59 7.04
CA LEU A 20 13.08 -1.23 7.40
C LEU A 20 14.50 -0.91 6.92
N GLY A 21 15.41 -1.89 6.96
CA GLY A 21 16.76 -1.75 6.43
C GLY A 21 16.82 -1.57 4.91
N GLN A 22 15.76 -1.91 4.15
CA GLN A 22 15.71 -1.66 2.70
C GLN A 22 15.44 -0.19 2.37
N PHE A 23 14.78 0.59 3.23
CA PHE A 23 14.44 1.98 2.93
C PHE A 23 15.65 2.86 2.56
N ARG A 24 16.84 2.54 3.07
CA ARG A 24 18.09 3.23 2.66
C ARG A 24 18.43 3.07 1.17
N PHE A 25 17.86 2.07 0.49
CA PHE A 25 18.09 1.79 -0.93
C PHE A 25 17.00 2.37 -1.84
N GLU A 26 15.94 2.94 -1.30
CA GLU A 26 14.81 3.46 -2.08
C GLU A 26 15.25 4.41 -3.21
N GLN A 27 16.21 5.28 -2.93
CA GLN A 27 16.72 6.27 -3.89
C GLN A 27 17.99 5.81 -4.62
N THR A 28 18.77 4.88 -4.06
CA THR A 28 20.09 4.48 -4.60
C THR A 28 20.05 3.16 -5.36
N ASP A 29 19.11 2.27 -5.02
CA ASP A 29 18.91 0.95 -5.65
C ASP A 29 17.41 0.57 -5.57
N PRO A 30 16.55 1.27 -6.36
CA PRO A 30 15.10 1.05 -6.32
C PRO A 30 14.70 -0.41 -6.60
N ASP A 31 15.39 -1.10 -7.52
CA ASP A 31 15.07 -2.49 -7.85
C ASP A 31 15.24 -3.41 -6.65
N ARG A 32 16.28 -3.20 -5.85
CA ARG A 32 16.51 -3.94 -4.60
C ARG A 32 15.42 -3.64 -3.56
N PHE A 33 15.11 -2.36 -3.35
CA PHE A 33 14.10 -1.93 -2.38
C PHE A 33 12.72 -2.47 -2.76
N TYR A 34 12.26 -2.14 -3.96
CA TYR A 34 10.92 -2.53 -4.42
C TYR A 34 10.81 -4.05 -4.66
N GLY A 35 11.90 -4.73 -5.05
CA GLY A 35 11.90 -6.20 -5.16
C GLY A 35 11.66 -6.90 -3.81
N ALA A 36 12.32 -6.42 -2.74
CA ALA A 36 12.10 -6.94 -1.40
C ALA A 36 10.67 -6.65 -0.90
N LEU A 37 10.15 -5.45 -1.19
CA LEU A 37 8.80 -5.04 -0.83
C LEU A 37 7.74 -5.83 -1.61
N ALA A 38 7.99 -6.11 -2.90
CA ALA A 38 7.12 -6.89 -3.76
C ALA A 38 6.96 -8.33 -3.26
N ALA A 39 8.07 -9.00 -2.93
CA ALA A 39 8.05 -10.35 -2.39
C ALA A 39 7.28 -10.42 -1.06
N ASP A 40 7.49 -9.44 -0.17
CA ASP A 40 6.76 -9.33 1.09
C ASP A 40 5.27 -9.06 0.88
N THR A 41 4.91 -8.25 -0.12
CA THR A 41 3.51 -7.92 -0.44
C THR A 41 2.78 -9.12 -1.05
N ALA A 42 3.41 -9.85 -1.96
CA ALA A 42 2.83 -11.06 -2.53
C ALA A 42 2.59 -12.13 -1.44
N ALA A 43 3.54 -12.29 -0.52
CA ALA A 43 3.38 -13.17 0.63
C ALA A 43 2.24 -12.72 1.57
N LEU A 44 2.13 -11.40 1.85
CA LEU A 44 1.04 -10.81 2.63
C LEU A 44 -0.32 -11.13 2.01
N VAL A 45 -0.48 -10.84 0.72
CA VAL A 45 -1.74 -11.06 0.00
C VAL A 45 -2.09 -12.55 -0.04
N GLY A 46 -1.11 -13.43 -0.33
CA GLY A 46 -1.32 -14.87 -0.34
C GLY A 46 -1.73 -15.43 1.02
N ASP A 47 -1.09 -14.99 2.10
CA ASP A 47 -1.42 -15.42 3.48
C ASP A 47 -2.82 -14.90 3.90
N LEU A 48 -3.17 -13.65 3.57
CA LEU A 48 -4.49 -13.09 3.86
C LEU A 48 -5.58 -13.80 3.06
N TRP A 49 -5.33 -14.06 1.78
CA TRP A 49 -6.25 -14.82 0.92
C TRP A 49 -6.51 -16.21 1.50
N THR A 50 -5.44 -16.97 1.74
CA THR A 50 -5.55 -18.33 2.29
C THR A 50 -6.21 -18.34 3.67
N GLY A 51 -5.83 -17.39 4.54
CA GLY A 51 -6.43 -17.26 5.88
C GLY A 51 -7.92 -16.90 5.86
N THR A 52 -8.38 -16.19 4.82
CA THR A 52 -9.76 -15.73 4.70
C THR A 52 -10.65 -16.75 3.97
N THR A 53 -10.13 -17.36 2.91
CA THR A 53 -10.91 -18.22 2.01
C THR A 53 -10.68 -19.72 2.22
N GLY A 54 -9.59 -20.10 2.88
CA GLY A 54 -9.13 -21.50 3.00
C GLY A 54 -8.56 -22.08 1.72
N THR A 55 -8.40 -21.30 0.64
CA THR A 55 -7.91 -21.76 -0.66
C THR A 55 -6.52 -21.21 -0.99
N THR A 56 -5.83 -21.87 -1.91
CA THR A 56 -4.52 -21.37 -2.39
C THR A 56 -4.70 -20.08 -3.19
N PRO A 57 -3.69 -19.19 -3.25
CA PRO A 57 -3.75 -17.97 -4.04
C PRO A 57 -3.54 -18.21 -5.55
N ALA A 58 -3.31 -19.44 -5.99
CA ALA A 58 -3.06 -19.76 -7.39
C ALA A 58 -4.27 -19.38 -8.28
N GLY A 59 -4.00 -18.62 -9.33
CA GLY A 59 -5.03 -18.14 -10.27
C GLY A 59 -5.86 -16.95 -9.79
N VAL A 60 -5.66 -16.47 -8.56
CA VAL A 60 -6.34 -15.30 -7.99
C VAL A 60 -6.02 -14.05 -8.82
N ARG A 61 -7.05 -13.29 -9.20
CA ARG A 61 -6.92 -12.03 -9.96
C ARG A 61 -6.63 -10.89 -8.99
N VAL A 62 -5.43 -10.35 -9.06
CA VAL A 62 -4.98 -9.22 -8.24
C VAL A 62 -4.94 -7.96 -9.10
N LEU A 63 -5.69 -6.94 -8.69
CA LEU A 63 -5.62 -5.59 -9.22
C LEU A 63 -4.76 -4.75 -8.28
N ASP A 64 -3.64 -4.23 -8.77
CA ASP A 64 -2.72 -3.36 -8.02
C ASP A 64 -2.94 -1.91 -8.45
N VAL A 65 -3.54 -1.11 -7.57
CA VAL A 65 -3.91 0.27 -7.84
C VAL A 65 -2.80 1.22 -7.40
N GLY A 66 -2.21 1.93 -8.36
CA GLY A 66 -1.00 2.72 -8.18
C GLY A 66 0.26 1.84 -8.27
N GLY A 67 0.24 0.83 -9.14
CA GLY A 67 1.33 -0.13 -9.30
C GLY A 67 2.64 0.45 -9.82
N GLY A 68 2.66 1.75 -10.14
CA GLY A 68 3.85 2.47 -10.63
C GLY A 68 4.52 1.74 -11.80
N PRO A 69 5.87 1.62 -11.77
CA PRO A 69 6.61 0.92 -12.83
C PRO A 69 6.52 -0.61 -12.75
N GLY A 70 5.56 -1.19 -12.04
CA GLY A 70 5.27 -2.61 -12.04
C GLY A 70 6.25 -3.50 -11.27
N TYR A 71 6.85 -2.98 -10.22
CA TYR A 71 7.75 -3.76 -9.38
C TYR A 71 7.10 -5.02 -8.78
N PHE A 72 5.79 -4.99 -8.53
CA PHE A 72 5.09 -6.09 -7.87
C PHE A 72 4.71 -7.23 -8.83
N ALA A 73 4.61 -6.95 -10.12
CA ALA A 73 4.10 -7.88 -11.12
C ALA A 73 4.77 -9.26 -11.09
N THR A 74 6.11 -9.29 -11.08
CA THR A 74 6.86 -10.55 -11.07
C THR A 74 6.60 -11.36 -9.79
N ALA A 75 6.62 -10.72 -8.62
CA ALA A 75 6.42 -11.42 -7.35
C ALA A 75 5.01 -12.04 -7.22
N PHE A 76 3.98 -11.36 -7.72
CA PHE A 76 2.62 -11.90 -7.75
C PHE A 76 2.49 -13.05 -8.74
N THR A 77 3.10 -12.93 -9.92
CA THR A 77 3.09 -14.00 -10.94
C THR A 77 3.84 -15.23 -10.46
N ASP A 78 5.01 -15.07 -9.84
CA ASP A 78 5.79 -16.16 -9.27
C ASP A 78 5.04 -16.87 -8.12
N ALA A 79 4.17 -16.14 -7.41
CA ALA A 79 3.25 -16.70 -6.42
C ALA A 79 2.00 -17.37 -7.04
N GLY A 80 1.94 -17.48 -8.39
CA GLY A 80 0.84 -18.11 -9.12
C GLY A 80 -0.42 -17.25 -9.27
N MET A 81 -0.38 -15.97 -8.91
CA MET A 81 -1.51 -15.05 -9.05
C MET A 81 -1.53 -14.39 -10.43
N ARG A 82 -2.70 -13.92 -10.87
CA ARG A 82 -2.87 -13.13 -12.10
C ARG A 82 -2.83 -11.65 -11.75
N TYR A 83 -1.78 -10.97 -12.17
CA TYR A 83 -1.55 -9.56 -11.83
C TYR A 83 -2.03 -8.61 -12.93
N LEU A 84 -2.68 -7.52 -12.53
CA LEU A 84 -3.04 -6.39 -13.35
C LEU A 84 -2.73 -5.10 -12.58
N GLY A 85 -1.90 -4.21 -13.15
CA GLY A 85 -1.58 -2.92 -12.57
C GLY A 85 -2.46 -1.79 -13.13
N VAL A 86 -2.77 -0.82 -12.29
CA VAL A 86 -3.41 0.46 -12.67
C VAL A 86 -2.49 1.60 -12.27
N GLU A 87 -2.17 2.48 -13.24
CA GLU A 87 -1.30 3.62 -13.01
C GLU A 87 -1.79 4.83 -13.84
N PRO A 88 -2.03 6.00 -13.22
CA PRO A 88 -2.46 7.19 -13.96
C PRO A 88 -1.31 7.88 -14.72
N ASP A 89 -0.06 7.83 -14.22
CA ASP A 89 1.07 8.51 -14.83
C ASP A 89 1.66 7.70 -16.00
N PRO A 90 1.59 8.20 -17.24
CA PRO A 90 2.15 7.51 -18.39
C PRO A 90 3.67 7.34 -18.32
N ARG A 91 4.38 8.18 -17.56
CA ARG A 91 5.84 8.06 -17.39
C ARG A 91 6.18 6.83 -16.54
N GLU A 92 5.44 6.61 -15.46
CA GLU A 92 5.59 5.41 -14.62
C GLU A 92 5.20 4.15 -15.40
N MET A 93 4.12 4.19 -16.19
CA MET A 93 3.74 3.09 -17.06
C MET A 93 4.80 2.79 -18.13
N HIS A 94 5.43 3.82 -18.70
CA HIS A 94 6.51 3.65 -19.68
C HIS A 94 7.74 3.00 -19.03
N ALA A 95 8.10 3.40 -17.83
CA ALA A 95 9.13 2.76 -17.02
C ALA A 95 8.79 1.31 -16.64
N ALA A 96 7.50 0.94 -16.62
CA ALA A 96 7.03 -0.42 -16.42
C ALA A 96 7.24 -1.33 -17.65
N ALA A 97 7.33 -0.78 -18.86
CA ALA A 97 7.35 -1.56 -20.10
C ALA A 97 8.38 -2.70 -20.14
N PRO A 98 9.64 -2.53 -19.67
CA PRO A 98 10.61 -3.63 -19.63
C PRO A 98 10.20 -4.78 -18.71
N ARG A 99 9.44 -4.49 -17.64
CA ARG A 99 8.92 -5.48 -16.69
C ARG A 99 7.65 -6.13 -17.21
N ALA A 100 6.80 -5.34 -17.86
CA ALA A 100 5.54 -5.79 -18.47
C ALA A 100 5.73 -6.70 -19.68
N HIS A 101 6.87 -6.65 -20.36
CA HIS A 101 7.19 -7.56 -21.47
C HIS A 101 7.17 -9.06 -21.08
N ARG A 102 7.35 -9.36 -19.81
CA ARG A 102 7.21 -10.72 -19.27
C ARG A 102 5.75 -11.09 -18.93
N LEU A 103 4.85 -10.09 -18.96
CA LEU A 103 3.48 -10.16 -18.46
C LEU A 103 2.57 -9.48 -19.48
N THR A 104 2.20 -10.18 -20.53
CA THR A 104 1.32 -9.66 -21.60
C THR A 104 0.04 -9.04 -21.04
N GLY A 105 -0.18 -7.74 -21.29
CA GLY A 105 -1.42 -7.05 -20.99
C GLY A 105 -1.62 -6.58 -19.54
N SER A 106 -0.56 -6.42 -18.75
CA SER A 106 -0.63 -6.30 -17.29
C SER A 106 -0.86 -4.89 -16.73
N PHE A 107 -1.13 -3.86 -17.55
CA PHE A 107 -1.33 -2.48 -17.06
C PHE A 107 -2.46 -1.75 -17.78
N VAL A 108 -3.23 -0.98 -16.99
CA VAL A 108 -4.26 -0.07 -17.48
C VAL A 108 -3.98 1.34 -16.97
N ARG A 109 -4.01 2.32 -17.88
CA ARG A 109 -3.90 3.72 -17.51
C ARG A 109 -5.24 4.22 -16.98
N ALA A 110 -5.32 4.45 -15.66
CA ALA A 110 -6.52 4.99 -15.02
C ALA A 110 -6.21 5.58 -13.65
N SER A 111 -7.11 6.43 -13.16
CA SER A 111 -7.09 6.92 -11.78
C SER A 111 -7.63 5.86 -10.83
N GLY A 112 -6.96 5.65 -9.70
CA GLY A 112 -7.46 4.79 -8.63
C GLY A 112 -8.77 5.28 -8.00
N MET A 113 -9.07 6.59 -8.10
CA MET A 113 -10.33 7.17 -7.64
C MET A 113 -11.51 6.96 -8.61
N ARG A 114 -11.26 6.36 -9.79
CA ARG A 114 -12.27 5.97 -10.79
C ARG A 114 -11.72 4.81 -11.63
N LEU A 115 -11.88 3.61 -11.13
CA LEU A 115 -11.37 2.40 -11.76
C LEU A 115 -12.24 1.98 -12.95
N PRO A 116 -11.65 1.68 -14.15
CA PRO A 116 -12.38 1.31 -15.35
C PRO A 116 -12.75 -0.19 -15.37
N PHE A 117 -13.19 -0.71 -14.24
CA PHE A 117 -13.55 -2.12 -14.05
C PHE A 117 -14.99 -2.22 -13.55
N ALA A 118 -15.67 -3.28 -13.94
CA ALA A 118 -17.01 -3.60 -13.44
C ALA A 118 -16.97 -3.92 -11.93
N ASP A 119 -18.12 -3.73 -11.27
CA ASP A 119 -18.30 -4.13 -9.88
C ASP A 119 -18.03 -5.62 -9.71
N GLY A 120 -17.32 -6.00 -8.65
CA GLY A 120 -17.02 -7.38 -8.32
C GLY A 120 -16.17 -8.14 -9.35
N SER A 121 -15.36 -7.45 -10.17
CA SER A 121 -14.61 -8.05 -11.27
C SER A 121 -13.28 -8.68 -10.89
N VAL A 122 -12.75 -8.40 -9.68
CA VAL A 122 -11.46 -8.92 -9.20
C VAL A 122 -11.58 -9.66 -7.89
N ASP A 123 -10.65 -10.57 -7.62
CA ASP A 123 -10.62 -11.36 -6.39
C ASP A 123 -9.95 -10.60 -5.26
N VAL A 124 -8.86 -9.89 -5.58
CA VAL A 124 -8.10 -9.02 -4.67
C VAL A 124 -7.87 -7.69 -5.34
N CYS A 125 -8.21 -6.59 -4.65
CA CYS A 125 -7.79 -5.25 -5.03
C CYS A 125 -6.78 -4.75 -3.98
N LEU A 126 -5.55 -4.45 -4.42
CA LEU A 126 -4.46 -3.97 -3.58
C LEU A 126 -4.15 -2.53 -3.92
N SER A 127 -3.84 -1.71 -2.92
CA SER A 127 -3.15 -0.44 -3.08
C SER A 127 -2.12 -0.28 -1.98
N SER A 128 -0.88 0.00 -2.35
CA SER A 128 0.25 0.03 -1.43
C SER A 128 1.04 1.32 -1.56
N ASN A 129 1.01 2.15 -0.52
CA ASN A 129 1.67 3.47 -0.48
C ASN A 129 1.19 4.41 -1.60
N VAL A 130 -0.12 4.53 -1.76
CA VAL A 130 -0.77 5.39 -2.76
C VAL A 130 -1.75 6.35 -2.11
N ALA A 131 -2.46 5.93 -1.07
CA ALA A 131 -3.51 6.73 -0.46
C ALA A 131 -3.01 8.07 0.09
N GLU A 132 -1.76 8.13 0.54
CA GLU A 132 -1.08 9.36 0.94
C GLU A 132 -0.74 10.29 -0.23
N HIS A 133 -0.83 9.80 -1.48
CA HIS A 133 -0.51 10.57 -2.70
C HIS A 133 -1.75 11.03 -3.48
N VAL A 134 -2.93 10.73 -3.00
CA VAL A 134 -4.20 11.16 -3.63
C VAL A 134 -4.99 12.10 -2.73
N PRO A 135 -5.69 13.09 -3.30
CA PRO A 135 -6.44 14.06 -2.50
C PRO A 135 -7.65 13.45 -1.78
N GLU A 136 -8.20 12.38 -2.31
CA GLU A 136 -9.38 11.69 -1.79
C GLU A 136 -9.09 10.21 -1.50
N PRO A 137 -8.30 9.88 -0.45
CA PRO A 137 -7.86 8.51 -0.17
C PRO A 137 -9.02 7.54 0.08
N TRP A 138 -10.12 8.03 0.60
CA TRP A 138 -11.29 7.18 0.89
C TRP A 138 -12.10 6.91 -0.38
N ARG A 139 -12.11 7.81 -1.35
CA ARG A 139 -12.67 7.55 -2.68
C ARG A 139 -11.90 6.43 -3.41
N LEU A 140 -10.57 6.41 -3.28
CA LEU A 140 -9.75 5.29 -3.73
C LEU A 140 -10.20 3.98 -3.06
N GLY A 141 -10.38 3.99 -1.74
CA GLY A 141 -10.86 2.82 -0.99
C GLY A 141 -12.26 2.34 -1.41
N GLU A 142 -13.18 3.26 -1.69
CA GLU A 142 -14.53 2.95 -2.18
C GLU A 142 -14.49 2.25 -3.56
N GLU A 143 -13.68 2.76 -4.49
CA GLU A 143 -13.49 2.13 -5.80
C GLU A 143 -12.84 0.74 -5.68
N MET A 144 -11.86 0.59 -4.79
CA MET A 144 -11.27 -0.72 -4.49
C MET A 144 -12.33 -1.71 -3.98
N LEU A 145 -13.20 -1.28 -3.07
CA LEU A 145 -14.30 -2.11 -2.57
C LEU A 145 -15.29 -2.46 -3.70
N ARG A 146 -15.68 -1.49 -4.52
CA ARG A 146 -16.62 -1.67 -5.63
C ARG A 146 -16.16 -2.75 -6.62
N VAL A 147 -14.90 -2.69 -7.02
CA VAL A 147 -14.34 -3.65 -8.02
C VAL A 147 -14.02 -5.01 -7.43
N THR A 148 -13.88 -5.12 -6.12
CA THR A 148 -13.62 -6.39 -5.43
C THR A 148 -14.91 -7.18 -5.31
N ARG A 149 -14.90 -8.45 -5.76
CA ARG A 149 -16.07 -9.32 -5.67
C ARG A 149 -16.50 -9.61 -4.23
N PRO A 150 -17.77 -9.94 -3.99
CA PRO A 150 -18.20 -10.46 -2.69
C PRO A 150 -17.32 -11.63 -2.24
N GLY A 151 -16.87 -11.56 -0.96
CA GLY A 151 -15.96 -12.54 -0.38
C GLY A 151 -14.49 -12.44 -0.83
N GLY A 152 -14.16 -11.51 -1.75
CA GLY A 152 -12.79 -11.13 -2.09
C GLY A 152 -12.13 -10.26 -1.04
N LEU A 153 -10.96 -9.68 -1.32
CA LEU A 153 -10.21 -8.81 -0.40
C LEU A 153 -9.86 -7.48 -1.06
N ALA A 154 -10.20 -6.37 -0.43
CA ALA A 154 -9.60 -5.06 -0.70
C ALA A 154 -8.56 -4.76 0.39
N ILE A 155 -7.30 -4.54 -0.03
CA ILE A 155 -6.17 -4.34 0.89
C ILE A 155 -5.58 -2.96 0.61
N LEU A 156 -5.85 -2.01 1.50
CA LEU A 156 -5.34 -0.63 1.43
C LEU A 156 -4.20 -0.46 2.44
N SER A 157 -3.01 -0.13 1.94
CA SER A 157 -1.84 0.12 2.77
C SER A 157 -1.27 1.50 2.44
N TYR A 158 -0.98 2.31 3.45
CA TYR A 158 -0.48 3.68 3.27
C TYR A 158 0.46 4.12 4.37
N THR A 159 1.31 5.09 4.04
CA THR A 159 2.21 5.74 5.00
C THR A 159 1.44 6.74 5.86
N VAL A 160 1.58 6.61 7.17
CA VAL A 160 0.90 7.48 8.15
C VAL A 160 1.65 8.80 8.25
N TRP A 161 0.92 9.93 8.13
CA TRP A 161 1.52 11.27 8.09
C TRP A 161 2.41 11.57 9.30
N LEU A 162 1.93 11.34 10.53
CA LEU A 162 2.71 11.57 11.74
C LEU A 162 3.62 10.38 12.10
N GLY A 163 3.65 9.33 11.29
CA GLY A 163 4.62 8.26 11.44
C GLY A 163 6.03 8.68 11.00
N PRO A 164 7.07 7.90 11.35
CA PRO A 164 8.46 8.28 11.12
C PRO A 164 8.85 8.47 9.65
N PHE A 165 8.09 7.90 8.73
CA PHE A 165 8.30 8.02 7.28
C PHE A 165 7.30 8.95 6.57
N GLY A 166 6.35 9.58 7.31
CA GLY A 166 5.30 10.41 6.72
C GLY A 166 5.82 11.63 5.95
N GLY A 167 6.98 12.14 6.31
CA GLY A 167 7.63 13.26 5.63
C GLY A 167 8.31 12.89 4.29
N HIS A 168 8.39 11.60 3.94
CA HIS A 168 9.12 11.13 2.75
C HIS A 168 10.51 11.75 2.70
N GLU A 169 10.95 12.32 1.56
CA GLU A 169 12.26 12.96 1.41
C GLU A 169 12.46 14.21 2.27
N MET A 170 11.38 14.81 2.79
CA MET A 170 11.46 15.91 3.75
C MET A 170 11.92 15.45 5.15
N GLY A 171 11.93 14.12 5.40
CA GLY A 171 12.34 13.52 6.66
C GLY A 171 11.48 14.01 7.84
N LEU A 172 12.06 14.08 9.02
CA LEU A 172 11.34 14.44 10.25
C LEU A 172 10.89 15.92 10.30
N THR A 173 11.26 16.74 9.32
CA THR A 173 10.82 18.15 9.30
C THR A 173 9.32 18.31 9.09
N HIS A 174 8.62 17.27 8.60
CA HIS A 174 7.17 17.26 8.45
C HIS A 174 6.41 17.46 9.78
N TYR A 175 7.01 17.12 10.91
CA TYR A 175 6.44 17.44 12.24
C TYR A 175 6.29 18.94 12.52
N LEU A 176 7.01 19.79 11.77
CA LEU A 176 6.86 21.26 11.83
C LEU A 176 5.70 21.77 10.98
N GLY A 177 4.97 20.86 10.29
CA GLY A 177 3.90 21.15 9.33
C GLY A 177 4.36 20.92 7.89
N GLY A 178 3.46 20.35 7.06
CA GLY A 178 3.80 19.89 5.71
C GLY A 178 4.32 21.00 4.79
N HIS A 179 3.63 22.14 4.71
CA HIS A 179 4.07 23.28 3.89
C HIS A 179 5.42 23.85 4.36
N ARG A 180 5.63 24.00 5.67
CA ARG A 180 6.92 24.46 6.22
C ARG A 180 8.06 23.48 5.91
N ALA A 181 7.79 22.19 5.95
CA ALA A 181 8.77 21.16 5.60
C ALA A 181 9.14 21.24 4.11
N ALA A 182 8.15 21.38 3.22
CA ALA A 182 8.37 21.55 1.80
C ALA A 182 9.16 22.81 1.46
N ASP A 183 8.84 23.94 2.11
CA ASP A 183 9.58 25.19 1.93
C ASP A 183 11.02 25.09 2.45
N ARG A 184 11.22 24.41 3.59
CA ARG A 184 12.57 24.15 4.11
C ARG A 184 13.38 23.25 3.17
N TYR A 185 12.76 22.21 2.64
CA TYR A 185 13.38 21.32 1.65
C TYR A 185 13.80 22.13 0.41
N THR A 186 12.90 22.96 -0.13
CA THR A 186 13.16 23.79 -1.30
C THR A 186 14.32 24.76 -1.08
N ARG A 187 14.37 25.43 0.08
CA ARG A 187 15.49 26.31 0.42
C ARG A 187 16.84 25.58 0.49
N ARG A 188 16.83 24.30 0.93
CA ARG A 188 18.04 23.51 1.08
C ARG A 188 18.53 22.89 -0.24
N HIS A 189 17.60 22.49 -1.12
CA HIS A 189 17.90 21.70 -2.32
C HIS A 189 17.73 22.47 -3.64
N GLY A 190 17.16 23.67 -3.60
CA GLY A 190 16.94 24.51 -4.79
C GLY A 190 15.73 24.09 -5.65
N HIS A 191 14.99 23.05 -5.27
CA HIS A 191 13.78 22.58 -5.96
C HIS A 191 12.75 22.03 -4.96
N ARG A 192 11.49 21.96 -5.37
CA ARG A 192 10.41 21.35 -4.57
C ARG A 192 10.67 19.86 -4.36
N PRO A 193 10.23 19.28 -3.22
CA PRO A 193 10.26 17.83 -3.04
C PRO A 193 9.40 17.15 -4.10
N LYS A 194 9.73 15.90 -4.48
CA LYS A 194 8.89 15.08 -5.37
C LYS A 194 7.51 14.86 -4.72
N ASN A 195 7.51 14.56 -3.44
CA ASN A 195 6.31 14.38 -2.62
C ASN A 195 5.97 15.70 -1.92
N ASP A 196 5.37 16.63 -2.68
CA ASP A 196 5.08 17.99 -2.23
C ASP A 196 3.75 18.06 -1.49
N TYR A 197 3.80 18.51 -0.23
CA TYR A 197 2.64 18.53 0.64
C TYR A 197 1.52 19.44 0.10
N GLY A 198 0.31 18.89 0.02
CA GLY A 198 -0.87 19.56 -0.50
C GLY A 198 -1.07 19.43 -2.01
N SER A 199 -0.10 18.81 -2.74
CA SER A 199 -0.25 18.54 -4.18
C SER A 199 -0.05 17.07 -4.56
N SER A 200 1.00 16.43 -4.06
CA SER A 200 1.30 15.01 -4.31
C SER A 200 1.58 14.22 -3.02
N LEU A 201 1.40 14.85 -1.86
CA LEU A 201 1.46 14.23 -0.54
C LEU A 201 0.40 14.85 0.37
N PHE A 202 -0.39 14.01 1.02
CA PHE A 202 -1.50 14.44 1.88
C PHE A 202 -1.38 13.80 3.26
N ALA A 203 -1.88 14.49 4.29
CA ALA A 203 -1.87 13.98 5.65
C ALA A 203 -2.96 12.91 5.82
N VAL A 204 -2.57 11.65 5.86
CA VAL A 204 -3.46 10.53 6.17
C VAL A 204 -3.10 9.95 7.53
N SER A 205 -4.09 9.84 8.42
CA SER A 205 -3.91 9.35 9.79
C SER A 205 -4.39 7.91 9.97
N VAL A 206 -3.92 7.25 11.03
CA VAL A 206 -4.46 5.94 11.44
C VAL A 206 -5.92 6.08 11.85
N ALA A 207 -6.28 7.15 12.57
CA ALA A 207 -7.65 7.40 13.02
C ALA A 207 -8.62 7.45 11.85
N ALA A 208 -8.36 8.34 10.88
CA ALA A 208 -9.21 8.52 9.71
C ALA A 208 -9.38 7.22 8.90
N GLY A 209 -8.30 6.46 8.71
CA GLY A 209 -8.38 5.17 8.00
C GLY A 209 -9.20 4.13 8.74
N LEU A 210 -9.07 4.03 10.05
CA LEU A 210 -9.87 3.11 10.86
C LEU A 210 -11.35 3.51 10.88
N ASP A 211 -11.65 4.81 10.96
CA ASP A 211 -13.02 5.30 11.02
C ASP A 211 -13.72 5.08 9.67
N TRP A 212 -13.04 5.41 8.56
CA TRP A 212 -13.54 5.08 7.22
C TRP A 212 -13.77 3.57 7.07
N ALA A 213 -12.76 2.74 7.36
CA ALA A 213 -12.85 1.30 7.15
C ALA A 213 -13.95 0.64 7.99
N ARG A 214 -14.17 1.10 9.23
CA ARG A 214 -15.30 0.64 10.07
C ARG A 214 -16.65 1.07 9.49
N GLY A 215 -16.73 2.29 8.97
CA GLY A 215 -17.93 2.83 8.32
C GLY A 215 -18.39 2.01 7.11
N THR A 216 -17.49 1.33 6.43
CA THR A 216 -17.84 0.44 5.30
C THR A 216 -18.55 -0.86 5.72
N GLY A 217 -18.44 -1.25 6.99
CA GLY A 217 -18.90 -2.56 7.46
C GLY A 217 -18.07 -3.77 6.97
N ALA A 218 -17.06 -3.54 6.12
CA ALA A 218 -16.26 -4.59 5.49
C ALA A 218 -14.92 -4.87 6.19
N LEU A 219 -14.55 -4.10 7.23
CA LEU A 219 -13.25 -4.22 7.89
C LEU A 219 -13.07 -5.58 8.58
N VAL A 220 -12.08 -6.34 8.13
CA VAL A 220 -11.70 -7.65 8.70
C VAL A 220 -10.51 -7.52 9.64
N ALA A 221 -9.50 -6.71 9.25
CA ALA A 221 -8.29 -6.51 10.04
C ALA A 221 -7.64 -5.16 9.78
N ALA A 222 -6.94 -4.64 10.79
CA ALA A 222 -6.07 -3.48 10.69
C ALA A 222 -4.81 -3.71 11.51
N PHE A 223 -3.63 -3.49 10.90
CA PHE A 223 -2.34 -3.69 11.56
C PHE A 223 -1.22 -2.85 10.92
N PRO A 224 -0.16 -2.55 11.68
CA PRO A 224 1.00 -1.84 11.16
C PRO A 224 1.87 -2.79 10.32
N ARG A 225 2.11 -2.45 9.05
CA ARG A 225 2.73 -3.33 8.05
C ARG A 225 4.12 -3.84 8.44
N TYR A 226 4.96 -2.93 8.91
CA TYR A 226 6.39 -3.20 9.16
C TYR A 226 6.70 -3.60 10.60
N HIS A 227 5.68 -3.74 11.44
CA HIS A 227 5.85 -4.09 12.85
C HIS A 227 5.72 -5.59 13.09
N PRO A 228 6.43 -6.14 14.07
CA PRO A 228 6.22 -7.51 14.50
C PRO A 228 4.85 -7.68 15.14
N ARG A 229 4.32 -8.90 15.13
CA ARG A 229 2.96 -9.22 15.60
C ARG A 229 2.63 -8.65 16.98
N TRP A 230 3.57 -8.75 17.91
CA TRP A 230 3.36 -8.27 19.29
C TRP A 230 3.10 -6.76 19.37
N ALA A 231 3.56 -5.98 18.38
CA ALA A 231 3.35 -4.54 18.30
C ALA A 231 2.05 -4.14 17.54
N TRP A 232 1.28 -5.08 17.03
CA TRP A 232 0.03 -4.77 16.30
C TRP A 232 -1.02 -4.11 17.18
N GLY A 233 -0.94 -4.33 18.50
CA GLY A 233 -1.77 -3.62 19.48
C GLY A 233 -1.65 -2.09 19.46
N LEU A 234 -0.55 -1.55 18.93
CA LEU A 234 -0.34 -0.10 18.78
C LEU A 234 -1.47 0.60 18.00
N VAL A 235 -2.06 -0.07 17.00
CA VAL A 235 -3.19 0.47 16.23
C VAL A 235 -4.41 0.80 17.10
N LYS A 236 -4.54 0.15 18.26
CA LYS A 236 -5.65 0.33 19.21
C LYS A 236 -5.42 1.46 20.22
N LEU A 237 -4.22 2.07 20.25
CA LEU A 237 -3.84 3.09 21.23
C LEU A 237 -4.01 4.49 20.62
N PRO A 238 -5.10 5.23 20.93
CA PRO A 238 -5.32 6.57 20.41
C PRO A 238 -4.15 7.51 20.70
N GLY A 239 -3.85 8.41 19.79
CA GLY A 239 -2.69 9.30 19.88
C GLY A 239 -1.38 8.60 19.56
N LEU A 240 -0.97 7.61 20.35
CA LEU A 240 0.30 6.90 20.14
C LEU A 240 0.38 6.23 18.75
N ARG A 241 -0.72 5.68 18.26
CA ARG A 241 -0.81 5.04 16.95
C ARG A 241 -0.38 5.94 15.80
N GLU A 242 -0.64 7.24 15.90
CA GLU A 242 -0.32 8.20 14.84
C GLU A 242 1.20 8.38 14.66
N PHE A 243 1.96 8.26 15.74
CA PHE A 243 3.42 8.43 15.74
C PHE A 243 4.17 7.11 15.63
N ALA A 244 3.63 6.04 16.22
CA ALA A 244 4.30 4.76 16.29
C ALA A 244 4.05 3.86 15.07
N VAL A 245 2.97 4.08 14.31
CA VAL A 245 2.65 3.31 13.11
C VAL A 245 3.22 4.03 11.88
N SER A 246 4.21 3.43 11.25
CA SER A 246 4.82 3.99 10.04
C SER A 246 3.96 3.79 8.78
N ASN A 247 3.29 2.65 8.69
CA ASN A 247 2.40 2.30 7.58
C ASN A 247 1.26 1.44 8.12
N LEU A 248 0.02 1.80 7.80
CA LEU A 248 -1.18 1.07 8.19
C LEU A 248 -1.65 0.18 7.05
N VAL A 249 -2.01 -1.06 7.36
CA VAL A 249 -2.74 -1.97 6.47
C VAL A 249 -4.18 -2.08 6.95
N LEU A 250 -5.12 -1.85 6.06
CA LEU A 250 -6.54 -2.10 6.21
C LEU A 250 -6.93 -3.26 5.30
N VAL A 251 -7.49 -4.31 5.85
CA VAL A 251 -8.00 -5.46 5.10
C VAL A 251 -9.52 -5.44 5.18
N LEU A 252 -10.15 -5.32 4.03
CA LEU A 252 -11.60 -5.24 3.89
C LEU A 252 -12.10 -6.43 3.05
N ARG A 253 -13.28 -6.93 3.38
CA ARG A 253 -13.95 -8.04 2.69
C ARG A 253 -15.37 -7.62 2.35
N PRO A 254 -15.67 -7.27 1.10
CA PRO A 254 -17.03 -6.98 0.67
C PRO A 254 -17.93 -8.20 0.85
N SER A 255 -19.19 -7.98 1.26
CA SER A 255 -20.24 -8.98 1.43
C SER A 255 -21.08 -9.16 0.17
#